data_e795e22e6c89fd35f871949166308ca3
#
_entry.id   e795e22e6c89fd35f871949166308ca3
#
_cell.length_a   1.000
_cell.length_b   1.000
_cell.length_c   1.000
_cell.angle_alpha   90.00
_cell.angle_beta   90.00
_cell.angle_gamma   90.00
#
_symmetry.space_group_name_H-M   'P 1'
#
loop_
_entity.id
_entity.type
_entity.pdbx_description
1 polymer ?
#
loop_
_entity_poly.entity_id
_entity_poly.type
_entity_poly.pdbx_seq_one_letter_code
_entity_poly.pdbx_strand_id
1 'polypeptide(L)'
;MGADSPAPTQVQGEEEFGIRWDGEYEALSRLFFGLGTKFEEAAARSGLNREQAADLRTKLAPELFELLFVEAMPIQDAVDLARFLVEATIGFVKFSVARPKTVGGPIGIAAITKHEGFRWFHRAREQPRQI
;
A
#
# COMPACT_ATOMS: atom_id res chain seq x y z
N MET A 1 -11.33 -4.71 -16.61
CA MET A 1 -10.99 -4.79 -16.18
C MET A 1 -10.59 -4.47 -15.52
N GLY A 2 -10.62 -4.59 -15.61
CA GLY A 2 -10.18 -4.70 -14.92
C GLY A 2 -9.54 -3.97 -14.13
N ALA A 3 -9.78 -4.06 -13.47
CA ALA A 3 -9.40 -3.43 -12.61
C ALA A 3 -8.24 -3.34 -12.42
N ASP A 4 -8.05 -2.56 -12.62
CA ASP A 4 -6.88 -2.25 -12.62
C ASP A 4 -6.40 -1.98 -11.29
N SER A 5 -5.78 -2.89 -10.73
CA SER A 5 -4.81 -2.54 -9.78
C SER A 5 -4.00 -1.48 -10.37
N PRO A 6 -3.86 -0.42 -9.73
CA PRO A 6 -2.87 0.51 -10.14
C PRO A 6 -1.56 -0.22 -10.18
N ALA A 7 -0.80 0.08 -11.12
CA ALA A 7 0.53 -0.43 -11.16
C ALA A 7 1.13 -0.19 -9.79
N PRO A 8 1.69 -1.20 -9.17
CA PRO A 8 2.33 -0.98 -7.89
C PRO A 8 3.29 0.17 -8.04
N THR A 9 3.25 1.04 -7.07
CA THR A 9 4.24 2.07 -7.05
C THR A 9 5.56 1.41 -6.88
N GLN A 10 6.37 1.57 -7.84
CA GLN A 10 7.69 1.02 -7.77
C GLN A 10 8.62 2.09 -8.27
N VAL A 11 9.80 2.02 -7.78
CA VAL A 11 10.85 2.86 -8.29
C VAL A 11 11.27 2.24 -9.61
N GLN A 12 11.25 3.04 -10.65
CA GLN A 12 11.52 2.58 -12.01
C GLN A 12 12.88 3.04 -12.47
N GLY A 13 13.30 2.43 -13.54
CA GLY A 13 14.49 2.88 -14.25
C GLY A 13 15.77 2.64 -13.49
N GLU A 14 16.55 3.67 -13.30
CA GLU A 14 17.85 3.55 -12.69
C GLU A 14 17.84 3.51 -11.17
N GLU A 15 16.70 3.69 -10.56
CA GLU A 15 16.66 3.70 -9.12
C GLU A 15 16.82 2.29 -8.57
N GLU A 16 17.53 2.19 -7.48
CA GLU A 16 17.90 0.91 -6.90
C GLU A 16 17.03 0.47 -5.75
N PHE A 17 16.06 1.27 -5.39
CA PHE A 17 15.17 0.92 -4.29
C PHE A 17 13.75 1.38 -4.60
N GLY A 18 12.81 0.83 -3.90
CA GLY A 18 11.41 1.19 -4.08
C GLY A 18 10.52 0.35 -3.20
N ILE A 19 9.24 0.54 -3.39
CA ILE A 19 8.24 -0.22 -2.67
C ILE A 19 7.18 -0.69 -3.66
N ARG A 20 6.66 -1.88 -3.39
CA ARG A 20 5.62 -2.46 -4.22
C ARG A 20 4.59 -3.12 -3.33
N TRP A 21 3.34 -3.01 -3.71
CA TRP A 21 2.27 -3.70 -3.01
C TRP A 21 1.29 -4.29 -4.00
N ASP A 22 0.62 -5.36 -3.56
CA ASP A 22 -0.39 -6.04 -4.33
C ASP A 22 -1.59 -6.29 -3.41
N GLY A 23 -2.72 -6.61 -3.98
CA GLY A 23 -3.93 -6.88 -3.21
C GLY A 23 -4.67 -5.61 -2.83
N GLU A 24 -5.19 -5.56 -1.63
CA GLU A 24 -5.94 -4.39 -1.16
C GLU A 24 -5.01 -3.19 -1.01
N TYR A 25 -5.30 -2.11 -1.70
CA TYR A 25 -4.35 -0.99 -1.75
C TYR A 25 -4.97 0.37 -1.45
N GLU A 26 -6.24 0.44 -1.07
CA GLU A 26 -6.88 1.74 -0.83
C GLU A 26 -6.19 2.52 0.29
N ALA A 27 -5.91 1.86 1.40
CA ALA A 27 -5.25 2.52 2.53
C ALA A 27 -3.87 3.03 2.13
N LEU A 28 -3.09 2.20 1.42
CA LEU A 28 -1.74 2.59 1.01
C LEU A 28 -1.76 3.73 0.00
N SER A 29 -2.72 3.72 -0.92
CA SER A 29 -2.87 4.82 -1.86
C SER A 29 -3.10 6.14 -1.14
N ARG A 30 -3.95 6.13 -0.13
CA ARG A 30 -4.22 7.34 0.64
C ARG A 30 -3.02 7.79 1.45
N LEU A 31 -2.28 6.84 2.01
CA LEU A 31 -1.08 7.15 2.80
C LEU A 31 0.04 7.72 1.93
N PHE A 32 0.30 7.11 0.79
CA PHE A 32 1.42 7.54 -0.05
C PHE A 32 1.07 8.71 -0.96
N PHE A 33 -0.12 8.71 -1.54
CA PHE A 33 -0.48 9.70 -2.56
C PHE A 33 -1.52 10.72 -2.13
N GLY A 34 -2.14 10.52 -0.96
CA GLY A 34 -3.19 11.41 -0.52
C GLY A 34 -4.50 11.24 -1.27
N LEU A 35 -4.53 10.37 -2.27
CA LEU A 35 -5.70 10.12 -3.10
C LEU A 35 -5.94 8.62 -3.15
N GLY A 36 -7.19 8.22 -2.94
CA GLY A 36 -7.59 6.83 -3.02
C GLY A 36 -8.24 6.49 -4.34
N THR A 37 -8.79 5.29 -4.40
CA THR A 37 -9.41 4.76 -5.62
C THR A 37 -10.73 5.45 -5.96
N LYS A 38 -11.32 6.16 -5.00
CA LYS A 38 -12.59 6.85 -5.23
C LYS A 38 -12.44 8.25 -5.81
N PHE A 39 -11.21 8.68 -6.05
CA PHE A 39 -10.97 10.05 -6.47
C PHE A 39 -11.66 10.38 -7.79
N GLU A 40 -11.52 9.54 -8.80
CA GLU A 40 -12.10 9.83 -10.12
C GLU A 40 -13.62 9.88 -10.05
N GLU A 41 -14.22 8.99 -9.31
CA GLU A 41 -15.68 8.99 -9.13
C GLU A 41 -16.15 10.25 -8.41
N ALA A 42 -15.46 10.64 -7.35
CA ALA A 42 -15.80 11.84 -6.61
C ALA A 42 -15.61 13.09 -7.48
N ALA A 43 -14.55 13.13 -8.27
CA ALA A 43 -14.30 14.23 -9.18
C ALA A 43 -15.40 14.33 -10.25
N ALA A 44 -15.84 13.19 -10.77
CA ALA A 44 -16.93 13.15 -11.74
C ALA A 44 -18.23 13.72 -11.15
N ARG A 45 -18.51 13.39 -9.90
CA ARG A 45 -19.69 13.95 -9.22
C ARG A 45 -19.56 15.44 -8.96
N SER A 46 -18.35 15.95 -8.96
CA SER A 46 -18.08 17.38 -8.75
C SER A 46 -18.02 18.16 -10.04
N GLY A 47 -18.30 17.52 -11.17
CA GLY A 47 -18.41 18.20 -12.46
C GLY A 47 -17.25 17.95 -13.42
N LEU A 48 -16.25 17.16 -13.05
CA LEU A 48 -15.16 16.85 -13.97
C LEU A 48 -15.52 15.60 -14.79
N ASN A 49 -15.12 15.58 -16.06
CA ASN A 49 -15.24 14.35 -16.83
C ASN A 49 -14.09 13.42 -16.48
N ARG A 50 -14.13 12.20 -17.01
CA ARG A 50 -13.12 11.19 -16.69
C ARG A 50 -11.70 11.62 -17.05
N GLU A 51 -11.55 12.23 -18.20
CA GLU A 51 -10.25 12.71 -18.66
C GLU A 51 -9.71 13.81 -17.76
N GLN A 52 -10.56 14.75 -17.38
CA GLN A 52 -10.18 15.82 -16.47
C GLN A 52 -9.81 15.28 -15.09
N ALA A 53 -10.55 14.28 -14.60
CA ALA A 53 -10.26 13.68 -13.29
C ALA A 53 -8.92 12.95 -13.31
N ALA A 54 -8.65 12.21 -14.37
CA ALA A 54 -7.38 11.51 -14.51
C ALA A 54 -6.20 12.47 -14.62
N ASP A 55 -6.38 13.55 -15.35
CA ASP A 55 -5.36 14.59 -15.48
C ASP A 55 -5.09 15.26 -14.13
N LEU A 56 -6.14 15.55 -13.40
CA LEU A 56 -5.99 16.17 -12.08
C LEU A 56 -5.26 15.23 -11.11
N ARG A 57 -5.59 13.95 -11.11
CA ARG A 57 -4.85 12.98 -10.28
C ARG A 57 -3.37 13.00 -10.63
N THR A 58 -3.05 12.98 -11.91
CA THR A 58 -1.66 12.97 -12.36
C THR A 58 -0.92 14.22 -11.87
N LYS A 59 -1.59 15.35 -11.87
CA LYS A 59 -0.98 16.60 -11.42
C LYS A 59 -0.86 16.68 -9.89
N LEU A 60 -1.83 16.14 -9.16
CA LEU A 60 -1.84 16.23 -7.71
C LEU A 60 -0.95 15.19 -7.03
N ALA A 61 -0.81 14.01 -7.62
CA ALA A 61 -0.08 12.94 -6.97
C ALA A 61 1.34 13.31 -6.54
N PRO A 62 2.16 13.95 -7.39
CA PRO A 62 3.49 14.36 -6.94
C PRO A 62 3.46 15.40 -5.82
N GLU A 63 2.45 16.23 -5.78
CA GLU A 63 2.33 17.26 -4.76
C GLU A 63 1.88 16.70 -3.41
N LEU A 64 1.16 15.60 -3.44
CA LEU A 64 0.59 15.00 -2.23
C LEU A 64 1.40 13.80 -1.73
N PHE A 65 2.37 13.36 -2.50
CA PHE A 65 3.14 12.17 -2.18
C PHE A 65 3.92 12.35 -0.89
N GLU A 66 3.79 11.36 0.02
CA GLU A 66 4.56 11.34 1.25
C GLU A 66 5.59 10.24 1.16
N LEU A 67 6.84 10.60 1.30
CA LEU A 67 7.93 9.63 1.26
C LEU A 67 8.05 8.96 2.62
N LEU A 68 7.73 7.68 2.69
CA LEU A 68 7.74 6.93 3.94
C LEU A 68 8.94 6.01 4.08
N PHE A 69 9.85 6.00 3.12
CA PHE A 69 11.02 5.13 3.17
C PHE A 69 12.20 5.84 2.52
N VAL A 70 13.40 5.42 2.92
CA VAL A 70 14.64 5.92 2.33
C VAL A 70 15.55 4.74 2.02
N GLU A 71 16.45 4.93 1.06
CA GLU A 71 17.34 3.87 0.60
C GLU A 71 18.20 3.29 1.72
N ALA A 72 18.73 4.14 2.56
CA ALA A 72 19.63 3.72 3.64
C ALA A 72 18.91 3.34 4.93
N MET A 73 17.63 3.02 4.84
CA MET A 73 16.84 2.64 5.99
C MET A 73 17.42 1.38 6.65
N PRO A 74 17.64 1.38 7.97
CA PRO A 74 18.04 0.17 8.67
C PRO A 74 17.04 -0.95 8.48
N ILE A 75 17.51 -2.19 8.48
CA ILE A 75 16.63 -3.32 8.21
C ILE A 75 15.48 -3.41 9.22
N GLN A 76 15.74 -3.08 10.47
CA GLN A 76 14.66 -3.12 11.46
C GLN A 76 13.58 -2.09 11.17
N ASP A 77 13.97 -0.89 10.74
CA ASP A 77 13.00 0.13 10.36
C ASP A 77 12.21 -0.28 9.14
N ALA A 78 12.85 -0.94 8.17
CA ALA A 78 12.14 -1.44 7.00
C ALA A 78 11.12 -2.52 7.39
N VAL A 79 11.48 -3.40 8.31
CA VAL A 79 10.56 -4.41 8.86
C VAL A 79 9.38 -3.74 9.56
N ASP A 80 9.68 -2.73 10.36
CA ASP A 80 8.64 -2.00 11.10
C ASP A 80 7.72 -1.25 10.14
N LEU A 81 8.26 -0.67 9.09
CA LEU A 81 7.46 0.00 8.07
C LEU A 81 6.55 -1.00 7.36
N ALA A 82 7.09 -2.15 6.96
CA ALA A 82 6.29 -3.17 6.30
C ALA A 82 5.12 -3.61 7.20
N ARG A 83 5.40 -3.82 8.48
CA ARG A 83 4.37 -4.17 9.46
C ARG A 83 3.31 -3.08 9.57
N PHE A 84 3.74 -1.83 9.68
CA PHE A 84 2.83 -0.70 9.76
C PHE A 84 1.89 -0.64 8.56
N LEU A 85 2.43 -0.81 7.35
CA LEU A 85 1.62 -0.72 6.14
C LEU A 85 0.56 -1.83 6.08
N VAL A 86 0.94 -3.04 6.48
CA VAL A 86 -0.01 -4.15 6.50
C VAL A 86 -1.06 -3.94 7.60
N GLU A 87 -0.64 -3.53 8.78
CA GLU A 87 -1.57 -3.26 9.88
C GLU A 87 -2.54 -2.14 9.54
N ALA A 88 -2.06 -1.09 8.89
CA ALA A 88 -2.90 0.01 8.46
C ALA A 88 -3.95 -0.47 7.45
N THR A 89 -3.54 -1.33 6.52
CA THR A 89 -4.45 -1.90 5.54
C THR A 89 -5.52 -2.76 6.20
N ILE A 90 -5.10 -3.64 7.11
CA ILE A 90 -6.02 -4.49 7.85
C ILE A 90 -7.02 -3.66 8.64
N GLY A 91 -6.52 -2.66 9.38
CA GLY A 91 -7.38 -1.81 10.19
C GLY A 91 -8.36 -1.01 9.34
N PHE A 92 -7.87 -0.46 8.23
CA PHE A 92 -8.72 0.29 7.33
C PHE A 92 -9.89 -0.56 6.81
N VAL A 93 -9.60 -1.77 6.35
CA VAL A 93 -10.64 -2.68 5.85
C VAL A 93 -11.57 -3.12 6.97
N LYS A 94 -11.01 -3.45 8.13
CA LYS A 94 -11.78 -3.90 9.27
C LYS A 94 -12.85 -2.90 9.70
N PHE A 95 -12.49 -1.63 9.73
CA PHE A 95 -13.40 -0.60 10.21
C PHE A 95 -14.19 0.11 9.11
N SER A 96 -13.94 -0.21 7.86
CA SER A 96 -14.70 0.34 6.73
C SER A 96 -16.04 -0.39 6.62
N VAL A 97 -17.12 0.32 6.88
CA VAL A 97 -18.43 -0.29 6.97
C VAL A 97 -18.86 -0.96 5.66
N ALA A 98 -18.58 -0.32 4.55
CA ALA A 98 -19.06 -0.80 3.25
C ALA A 98 -18.09 -1.73 2.51
N ARG A 99 -16.93 -2.00 3.08
CA ARG A 99 -15.94 -2.83 2.40
C ARG A 99 -16.00 -4.28 2.82
N PRO A 100 -15.83 -5.21 1.86
CA PRO A 100 -15.67 -6.62 2.21
C PRO A 100 -14.43 -6.81 3.10
N LYS A 101 -14.51 -7.74 4.03
CA LYS A 101 -13.38 -8.01 4.94
C LYS A 101 -12.43 -9.00 4.28
N THR A 102 -11.66 -8.49 3.33
CA THR A 102 -10.82 -9.31 2.47
C THR A 102 -9.39 -9.52 2.98
N VAL A 103 -8.98 -8.78 4.01
CA VAL A 103 -7.65 -8.90 4.59
C VAL A 103 -7.75 -9.03 6.10
N GLY A 104 -6.81 -9.74 6.66
CA GLY A 104 -6.76 -9.94 8.11
C GLY A 104 -5.89 -11.12 8.45
N GLY A 105 -5.90 -11.49 9.74
CA GLY A 105 -5.14 -12.61 10.23
C GLY A 105 -3.72 -12.24 10.64
N PRO A 106 -2.91 -13.26 10.94
CA PRO A 106 -1.54 -13.00 11.37
C PRO A 106 -0.68 -12.49 10.24
N ILE A 107 0.30 -11.67 10.60
CA ILE A 107 1.20 -11.04 9.63
C ILE A 107 2.53 -11.77 9.65
N GLY A 108 3.00 -12.16 8.45
CA GLY A 108 4.34 -12.71 8.30
C GLY A 108 5.24 -11.66 7.66
N ILE A 109 6.44 -11.53 8.18
CA ILE A 109 7.44 -10.61 7.65
C ILE A 109 8.77 -11.33 7.51
N ALA A 110 9.36 -11.22 6.33
CA ALA A 110 10.66 -11.81 6.04
C ALA A 110 11.53 -10.79 5.33
N ALA A 111 12.82 -11.00 5.39
CA ALA A 111 13.77 -10.16 4.68
C ALA A 111 14.79 -11.02 3.96
N ILE A 112 15.31 -10.50 2.87
CA ILE A 112 16.40 -11.12 2.14
C ILE A 112 17.54 -10.11 2.11
N THR A 113 18.68 -10.48 2.68
CA THR A 113 19.83 -9.59 2.72
C THR A 113 21.01 -10.26 2.03
N LYS A 114 22.02 -9.46 1.67
CA LYS A 114 23.22 -9.97 1.02
C LYS A 114 24.02 -10.90 1.92
N HIS A 115 23.96 -10.66 3.23
CA HIS A 115 24.79 -11.40 4.17
C HIS A 115 24.11 -12.62 4.77
N GLU A 116 22.82 -12.53 4.97
CA GLU A 116 22.08 -13.59 5.66
C GLU A 116 21.13 -14.38 4.75
N GLY A 117 20.88 -13.90 3.53
CA GLY A 117 19.90 -14.50 2.67
C GLY A 117 18.50 -14.30 3.24
N PHE A 118 17.64 -15.29 3.03
CA PHE A 118 16.25 -15.22 3.50
C PHE A 118 16.19 -15.45 5.00
N ARG A 119 15.39 -14.62 5.67
CA ARG A 119 15.21 -14.74 7.12
C ARG A 119 13.81 -14.28 7.51
N TRP A 120 13.14 -15.07 8.34
CA TRP A 120 11.89 -14.67 8.94
C TRP A 120 12.15 -13.70 10.09
N PHE A 121 11.51 -12.54 10.05
CA PHE A 121 11.46 -11.64 11.20
C PHE A 121 10.23 -11.91 12.05
N HIS A 122 9.13 -12.26 11.40
CA HIS A 122 7.95 -12.68 12.08
C HIS A 122 7.22 -13.66 11.19
N ARG A 123 7.04 -14.88 11.65
CA ARG A 123 6.37 -15.89 10.86
C ARG A 123 4.88 -15.88 11.18
N ALA A 124 4.06 -15.71 10.16
CA ALA A 124 2.62 -15.82 10.34
C ALA A 124 2.26 -17.23 10.74
N ARG A 125 1.46 -17.37 11.80
CA ARG A 125 0.97 -18.66 12.24
C ARG A 125 -0.52 -18.61 12.35
N GLU A 126 -1.16 -19.68 11.90
CA GLU A 126 -2.57 -19.83 12.06
C GLU A 126 -2.87 -19.96 13.54
N GLN A 127 -3.75 -19.10 14.02
CA GLN A 127 -4.15 -19.20 15.42
C GLN A 127 -5.28 -20.20 15.56
N PRO A 128 -5.26 -21.02 16.61
CA PRO A 128 -6.38 -21.91 16.86
C PRO A 128 -7.63 -21.09 17.03
N ARG A 129 -8.73 -21.59 16.46
CA ARG A 129 -10.01 -20.95 16.64
C ARG A 129 -10.37 -20.98 18.11
N GLN A 130 -10.69 -19.84 18.63
CA GLN A 130 -11.28 -19.79 19.93
C GLN A 130 -12.77 -20.03 19.79
N ILE A 131 -13.23 -20.92 20.57
CA ILE A 131 -14.64 -21.23 20.59
C ILE A 131 -15.33 -20.40 21.65
#